data_b846907248c289c7a3fb8b9bb777aff9
#
_entry.id   b846907248c289c7a3fb8b9bb777aff9
#
_cell.length_a   1.000
_cell.length_b   1.000
_cell.length_c   1.000
_cell.angle_alpha   90.00
_cell.angle_beta   90.00
_cell.angle_gamma   90.00
#
_symmetry.space_group_name_H-M   'P 1'
#
loop_
_entity.id
_entity.type
_entity.pdbx_description
1 polymer ?
#
loop_
_entity_poly.entity_id
_entity_poly.type
_entity_poly.pdbx_seq_one_letter_code
_entity_poly.pdbx_strand_id
1 'polypeptide(L)'
;MNDDKELRPSHSPSRRSSAFTLIEMLVVITILGILAGLAVPALKNIGKSDSSIGASRQLLDDVGRARQKAINNHTTVYMVFVSTNFWLPPYTVTSTWTNNFNSQQLSLIANLVDKQLSGYTFVSQGAVGDQPGRHLWNYLEPWQSLPSGTFISAQKFAGTNYINPLGVSGPAYGISQFHYTNTIPFPTATNINTAIWLPYIAFNYLGQLTIDGVNLYPYHEYIPLAQGNVNYGVDPATKSAQLTVVNPGDVTETPAANSTGSSYNIIDIDPLTGRATLLFQKLP
;
A
#
# COMPACT_ATOMS: atom_id res chain seq x y z
N MET A 1 -25.59 87.28 -42.10
CA MET A 1 -26.05 86.82 -40.79
C MET A 1 -25.38 85.55 -40.53
N ASN A 2 -24.13 85.63 -39.97
CA ASN A 2 -23.24 84.48 -39.71
C ASN A 2 -23.43 84.09 -38.25
N ASP A 3 -23.81 82.82 -38.03
CA ASP A 3 -23.81 82.20 -36.71
C ASP A 3 -22.54 81.33 -36.56
N ASP A 4 -21.57 81.89 -35.84
CA ASP A 4 -20.36 81.18 -35.43
C ASP A 4 -20.67 80.39 -34.18
N LYS A 5 -20.80 79.04 -34.35
CA LYS A 5 -20.86 78.09 -33.25
C LYS A 5 -19.44 77.77 -32.78
N GLU A 6 -19.04 78.36 -31.66
CA GLU A 6 -17.84 77.97 -30.93
C GLU A 6 -17.96 76.54 -30.42
N LEU A 7 -17.07 75.64 -30.88
CA LEU A 7 -16.86 74.32 -30.36
C LEU A 7 -15.98 74.41 -29.10
N ARG A 8 -16.59 74.13 -27.94
CA ARG A 8 -15.85 73.90 -26.68
C ARG A 8 -15.14 72.53 -26.70
N PRO A 9 -13.84 72.44 -26.37
CA PRO A 9 -13.16 71.16 -26.22
C PRO A 9 -13.61 70.50 -24.93
N SER A 10 -14.09 69.24 -25.04
CA SER A 10 -14.40 68.37 -23.91
C SER A 10 -13.11 67.89 -23.26
N HIS A 11 -12.83 68.39 -22.05
CA HIS A 11 -11.78 67.83 -21.22
C HIS A 11 -12.25 66.48 -20.67
N SER A 12 -11.72 65.35 -21.20
CA SER A 12 -11.77 64.06 -20.58
C SER A 12 -10.84 64.01 -19.36
N PRO A 13 -11.32 63.60 -18.16
CA PRO A 13 -10.43 63.48 -17.01
C PRO A 13 -9.43 62.33 -17.26
N SER A 14 -8.15 62.66 -17.31
CA SER A 14 -7.07 61.70 -17.34
C SER A 14 -7.10 60.87 -16.04
N ARG A 15 -7.42 59.57 -16.14
CA ARG A 15 -7.26 58.63 -15.03
C ARG A 15 -5.77 58.60 -14.68
N ARG A 16 -5.43 59.15 -13.51
CA ARG A 16 -4.11 58.97 -12.92
C ARG A 16 -3.93 57.49 -12.59
N SER A 17 -3.12 56.75 -13.35
CA SER A 17 -2.65 55.45 -12.97
C SER A 17 -1.68 55.64 -11.81
N SER A 18 -2.09 55.27 -10.61
CA SER A 18 -1.19 55.14 -9.46
C SER A 18 -0.20 54.02 -9.74
N ALA A 19 1.07 54.38 -9.98
CA ALA A 19 2.15 53.41 -10.06
C ALA A 19 2.51 52.96 -8.65
N PHE A 20 2.69 51.67 -8.47
CA PHE A 20 3.12 51.09 -7.19
C PHE A 20 4.49 51.62 -6.80
N THR A 21 4.66 51.91 -5.51
CA THR A 21 5.96 52.30 -4.96
C THR A 21 6.85 51.08 -4.75
N LEU A 22 8.16 51.30 -4.86
CA LEU A 22 9.15 50.22 -4.66
C LEU A 22 9.04 49.60 -3.24
N ILE A 23 8.73 50.42 -2.23
CA ILE A 23 8.54 49.99 -0.85
C ILE A 23 7.27 49.11 -0.70
N GLU A 24 6.20 49.44 -1.42
CA GLU A 24 4.95 48.66 -1.38
C GLU A 24 5.13 47.26 -1.95
N MET A 25 5.89 47.13 -3.05
CA MET A 25 6.28 45.84 -3.61
C MET A 25 7.18 45.05 -2.66
N LEU A 26 8.13 45.71 -1.99
CA LEU A 26 9.01 45.05 -1.02
C LEU A 26 8.23 44.50 0.17
N VAL A 27 7.25 45.24 0.70
CA VAL A 27 6.40 44.79 1.80
C VAL A 27 5.55 43.59 1.37
N VAL A 28 4.96 43.62 0.16
CA VAL A 28 4.13 42.54 -0.37
C VAL A 28 4.94 41.23 -0.51
N ILE A 29 6.14 41.28 -1.13
CA ILE A 29 6.96 40.09 -1.29
C ILE A 29 7.46 39.54 0.06
N THR A 30 7.70 40.39 1.06
CA THR A 30 8.09 39.95 2.41
C THR A 30 6.94 39.22 3.10
N ILE A 31 5.73 39.76 3.03
CA ILE A 31 4.53 39.10 3.59
C ILE A 31 4.26 37.76 2.87
N LEU A 32 4.34 37.72 1.55
CA LEU A 32 4.17 36.50 0.76
C LEU A 32 5.24 35.48 1.11
N GLY A 33 6.51 35.88 1.32
CA GLY A 33 7.58 34.99 1.75
C GLY A 33 7.34 34.38 3.11
N ILE A 34 6.85 35.13 4.09
CA ILE A 34 6.49 34.64 5.42
C ILE A 34 5.31 33.66 5.34
N LEU A 35 4.26 34.02 4.60
CA LEU A 35 3.09 33.17 4.43
C LEU A 35 3.46 31.86 3.71
N ALA A 36 4.28 31.90 2.67
CA ALA A 36 4.76 30.73 1.97
C ALA A 36 5.59 29.82 2.89
N GLY A 37 6.46 30.42 3.73
CA GLY A 37 7.27 29.68 4.70
C GLY A 37 6.45 28.89 5.73
N LEU A 38 5.29 29.41 6.13
CA LEU A 38 4.37 28.75 7.06
C LEU A 38 3.43 27.74 6.36
N ALA A 39 3.07 27.98 5.10
CA ALA A 39 2.15 27.12 4.34
C ALA A 39 2.80 25.79 3.91
N VAL A 40 4.08 25.79 3.53
CA VAL A 40 4.77 24.59 3.02
C VAL A 40 4.78 23.42 4.01
N PRO A 41 5.12 23.57 5.30
CA PRO A 41 5.07 22.46 6.25
C PRO A 41 3.64 21.97 6.53
N ALA A 42 2.65 22.86 6.50
CA ALA A 42 1.24 22.47 6.70
C ALA A 42 0.72 21.59 5.57
N LEU A 43 1.04 21.91 4.32
CA LEU A 43 0.62 21.14 3.13
C LEU A 43 1.23 19.72 3.10
N LYS A 44 2.47 19.55 3.57
CA LYS A 44 3.13 18.22 3.63
C LYS A 44 2.41 17.23 4.56
N ASN A 45 1.73 17.69 5.57
CA ASN A 45 1.06 16.83 6.54
C ASN A 45 -0.36 16.42 6.09
N ILE A 46 -1.01 17.20 5.25
CA ILE A 46 -2.36 16.90 4.74
C ILE A 46 -2.33 15.65 3.86
N GLY A 47 -1.37 15.53 2.94
CA GLY A 47 -1.29 14.38 2.03
C GLY A 47 -1.01 13.05 2.72
N LYS A 48 -0.38 13.03 3.90
CA LYS A 48 -0.09 11.79 4.65
C LYS A 48 -1.33 11.21 5.34
N SER A 49 -2.19 12.07 5.86
CA SER A 49 -3.45 11.64 6.49
C SER A 49 -4.38 11.00 5.46
N ASP A 50 -4.50 11.61 4.29
CA ASP A 50 -5.40 11.14 3.24
C ASP A 50 -4.95 9.80 2.65
N SER A 51 -3.63 9.55 2.53
CA SER A 51 -3.10 8.28 2.04
C SER A 51 -3.40 7.12 2.99
N SER A 52 -3.32 7.34 4.30
CA SER A 52 -3.62 6.31 5.30
C SER A 52 -5.10 5.93 5.31
N ILE A 53 -6.00 6.92 5.20
CA ILE A 53 -7.45 6.66 5.09
C ILE A 53 -7.76 5.93 3.79
N GLY A 54 -7.16 6.36 2.69
CA GLY A 54 -7.30 5.71 1.38
C GLY A 54 -6.82 4.27 1.41
N ALA A 55 -5.64 4.01 1.99
CA ALA A 55 -5.09 2.67 2.14
C ALA A 55 -5.97 1.74 2.99
N SER A 56 -6.48 2.25 4.11
CA SER A 56 -7.37 1.49 4.99
C SER A 56 -8.66 1.08 4.26
N ARG A 57 -9.28 2.01 3.53
CA ARG A 57 -10.48 1.74 2.75
C ARG A 57 -10.20 0.75 1.62
N GLN A 58 -9.12 0.97 0.86
CA GLN A 58 -8.72 0.07 -0.22
C GLN A 58 -8.52 -1.35 0.30
N LEU A 59 -7.77 -1.52 1.41
CA LEU A 59 -7.51 -2.85 1.95
C LEU A 59 -8.78 -3.53 2.47
N LEU A 60 -9.69 -2.78 3.12
CA LEU A 60 -11.00 -3.28 3.53
C LEU A 60 -11.82 -3.79 2.34
N ASP A 61 -11.90 -2.99 1.29
CA ASP A 61 -12.66 -3.34 0.08
C ASP A 61 -12.04 -4.56 -0.62
N ASP A 62 -10.72 -4.64 -0.67
CA ASP A 62 -9.99 -5.72 -1.33
C ASP A 62 -10.04 -7.03 -0.55
N VAL A 63 -10.01 -6.99 0.79
CA VAL A 63 -10.30 -8.17 1.63
C VAL A 63 -11.74 -8.66 1.38
N GLY A 64 -12.70 -7.75 1.34
CA GLY A 64 -14.08 -8.05 0.98
C GLY A 64 -14.21 -8.67 -0.42
N ARG A 65 -13.43 -8.16 -1.38
CA ARG A 65 -13.37 -8.67 -2.76
C ARG A 65 -12.76 -10.07 -2.84
N ALA A 66 -11.65 -10.33 -2.11
CA ALA A 66 -11.04 -11.65 -2.03
C ALA A 66 -12.03 -12.69 -1.49
N ARG A 67 -12.71 -12.36 -0.40
CA ARG A 67 -13.78 -13.17 0.19
C ARG A 67 -14.91 -13.43 -0.82
N GLN A 68 -15.40 -12.39 -1.49
CA GLN A 68 -16.49 -12.52 -2.46
C GLN A 68 -16.09 -13.39 -3.66
N LYS A 69 -14.83 -13.28 -4.13
CA LYS A 69 -14.31 -14.16 -5.18
C LYS A 69 -14.27 -15.62 -4.74
N ALA A 70 -13.90 -15.90 -3.49
CA ALA A 70 -13.88 -17.26 -2.95
C ALA A 70 -15.29 -17.87 -2.95
N ILE A 71 -16.29 -17.12 -2.52
CA ILE A 71 -17.69 -17.56 -2.50
C ILE A 71 -18.23 -17.76 -3.93
N ASN A 72 -18.02 -16.80 -4.82
CA ASN A 72 -18.55 -16.82 -6.18
C ASN A 72 -17.92 -17.93 -7.03
N ASN A 73 -16.64 -18.18 -6.87
CA ASN A 73 -15.91 -19.19 -7.63
C ASN A 73 -15.96 -20.57 -6.98
N HIS A 74 -16.58 -20.71 -5.81
CA HIS A 74 -16.59 -21.94 -5.00
C HIS A 74 -15.20 -22.56 -4.80
N THR A 75 -14.18 -21.74 -4.61
CA THR A 75 -12.79 -22.16 -4.45
C THR A 75 -12.09 -21.36 -3.38
N THR A 76 -10.91 -21.84 -2.95
CA THR A 76 -10.07 -21.08 -2.02
C THR A 76 -9.38 -19.93 -2.77
N VAL A 77 -9.51 -18.71 -2.23
CA VAL A 77 -8.83 -17.53 -2.75
C VAL A 77 -7.82 -17.03 -1.71
N TYR A 78 -6.59 -16.87 -2.17
CA TYR A 78 -5.47 -16.37 -1.41
C TYR A 78 -5.23 -14.91 -1.79
N MET A 79 -5.24 -14.02 -0.81
CA MET A 79 -4.71 -12.67 -0.96
C MET A 79 -3.24 -12.71 -0.56
N VAL A 80 -2.37 -12.61 -1.55
CA VAL A 80 -0.92 -12.81 -1.43
C VAL A 80 -0.23 -11.47 -1.37
N PHE A 81 0.69 -11.30 -0.43
CA PHE A 81 1.40 -10.05 -0.19
C PHE A 81 2.86 -10.12 -0.61
N VAL A 82 3.44 -8.97 -0.90
CA VAL A 82 4.87 -8.83 -1.21
C VAL A 82 5.62 -8.47 0.07
N SER A 83 6.43 -9.40 0.58
CA SER A 83 7.31 -9.14 1.73
C SER A 83 8.56 -8.33 1.36
N THR A 84 9.29 -7.82 2.34
CA THR A 84 10.63 -7.28 2.10
C THR A 84 11.57 -8.38 1.64
N ASN A 85 12.39 -8.09 0.64
CA ASN A 85 13.41 -9.02 0.15
C ASN A 85 12.85 -10.42 -0.20
N PHE A 86 11.63 -10.47 -0.76
CA PHE A 86 10.92 -11.72 -1.09
C PHE A 86 11.71 -12.66 -2.02
N TRP A 87 12.78 -12.16 -2.65
CA TRP A 87 13.71 -12.95 -3.49
C TRP A 87 14.85 -13.62 -2.69
N LEU A 88 14.89 -13.47 -1.38
CA LEU A 88 15.88 -14.06 -0.49
C LEU A 88 15.25 -15.11 0.43
N PRO A 89 16.04 -16.05 0.99
CA PRO A 89 15.56 -16.90 2.07
C PRO A 89 15.03 -16.08 3.26
N PRO A 90 13.97 -16.50 3.97
CA PRO A 90 13.34 -17.83 3.90
C PRO A 90 12.25 -17.99 2.82
N TYR A 91 11.92 -16.92 2.05
CA TYR A 91 10.83 -16.98 1.06
C TYR A 91 11.19 -17.82 -0.15
N THR A 92 12.49 -18.00 -0.41
CA THR A 92 13.02 -18.83 -1.48
C THR A 92 13.89 -19.93 -0.92
N VAL A 93 14.04 -21.04 -1.67
CA VAL A 93 14.87 -22.18 -1.24
C VAL A 93 16.36 -21.85 -1.25
N THR A 94 16.77 -21.00 -2.18
CA THR A 94 18.18 -20.61 -2.37
C THR A 94 18.31 -19.14 -2.78
N SER A 95 19.45 -18.53 -2.47
CA SER A 95 19.76 -17.16 -2.90
C SER A 95 19.93 -17.00 -4.43
N THR A 96 20.02 -18.12 -5.16
CA THR A 96 20.17 -18.15 -6.62
C THR A 96 18.89 -18.56 -7.36
N TRP A 97 17.75 -18.57 -6.69
CA TRP A 97 16.47 -18.96 -7.29
C TRP A 97 16.11 -18.12 -8.53
N THR A 98 16.57 -16.86 -8.62
CA THR A 98 16.37 -15.97 -9.76
C THR A 98 16.94 -16.52 -11.07
N ASN A 99 17.91 -17.44 -11.01
CA ASN A 99 18.47 -18.10 -12.20
C ASN A 99 17.47 -19.02 -12.91
N ASN A 100 16.38 -19.36 -12.25
CA ASN A 100 15.31 -20.20 -12.82
C ASN A 100 14.28 -19.42 -13.65
N PHE A 101 14.44 -18.10 -13.73
CA PHE A 101 13.52 -17.23 -14.46
C PHE A 101 14.11 -16.71 -15.77
N ASN A 102 13.26 -16.60 -16.78
CA ASN A 102 13.62 -15.91 -18.01
C ASN A 102 13.60 -14.37 -17.84
N SER A 103 14.10 -13.64 -18.84
CA SER A 103 14.21 -12.17 -18.75
C SER A 103 12.87 -11.46 -18.54
N GLN A 104 11.78 -11.97 -19.12
CA GLN A 104 10.44 -11.38 -18.92
C GLN A 104 9.95 -11.58 -17.50
N GLN A 105 10.17 -12.76 -16.93
CA GLN A 105 9.80 -13.07 -15.55
C GLN A 105 10.63 -12.24 -14.56
N LEU A 106 11.94 -12.10 -14.80
CA LEU A 106 12.79 -11.23 -13.99
C LEU A 106 12.34 -9.76 -14.03
N SER A 107 11.88 -9.29 -15.20
CA SER A 107 11.29 -7.95 -15.30
C SER A 107 10.01 -7.81 -14.48
N LEU A 108 9.13 -8.82 -14.48
CA LEU A 108 7.92 -8.82 -13.63
C LEU A 108 8.28 -8.82 -12.15
N ILE A 109 9.29 -9.59 -11.75
CA ILE A 109 9.78 -9.65 -10.38
C ILE A 109 10.38 -8.30 -9.98
N ALA A 110 11.20 -7.69 -10.83
CA ALA A 110 11.77 -6.37 -10.58
C ALA A 110 10.71 -5.29 -10.38
N ASN A 111 9.57 -5.38 -11.10
CA ASN A 111 8.43 -4.48 -10.93
C ASN A 111 7.66 -4.68 -9.61
N LEU A 112 7.99 -5.70 -8.83
CA LEU A 112 7.41 -5.91 -7.49
C LEU A 112 8.32 -5.38 -6.37
N VAL A 113 9.54 -4.99 -6.70
CA VAL A 113 10.49 -4.48 -5.69
C VAL A 113 10.01 -3.16 -5.09
N ASP A 114 9.36 -2.32 -5.88
CA ASP A 114 8.73 -1.07 -5.43
C ASP A 114 7.44 -1.30 -4.61
N LYS A 115 6.89 -2.52 -4.63
CA LYS A 115 5.65 -2.91 -3.97
C LYS A 115 5.86 -3.68 -2.66
N GLN A 116 7.11 -3.75 -2.18
CA GLN A 116 7.40 -4.41 -0.91
C GLN A 116 6.54 -3.84 0.22
N LEU A 117 5.96 -4.69 1.06
CA LEU A 117 5.05 -4.39 2.18
C LEU A 117 3.75 -3.67 1.78
N SER A 118 3.58 -3.24 0.56
CA SER A 118 2.39 -2.53 0.08
C SER A 118 1.65 -3.29 -1.01
N GLY A 119 2.34 -4.20 -1.71
CA GLY A 119 1.81 -4.95 -2.84
C GLY A 119 1.08 -6.22 -2.46
N TYR A 120 0.03 -6.53 -3.21
CA TYR A 120 -0.75 -7.77 -3.08
C TYR A 120 -1.44 -8.13 -4.39
N THR A 121 -1.89 -9.38 -4.47
CA THR A 121 -2.72 -9.89 -5.56
C THR A 121 -3.64 -10.99 -5.06
N PHE A 122 -4.61 -11.40 -5.89
CA PHE A 122 -5.51 -12.51 -5.59
C PHE A 122 -5.18 -13.71 -6.45
N VAL A 123 -5.02 -14.86 -5.80
CA VAL A 123 -4.70 -16.12 -6.45
C VAL A 123 -5.70 -17.16 -5.98
N SER A 124 -6.28 -17.93 -6.88
CA SER A 124 -7.16 -19.04 -6.53
C SER A 124 -6.50 -20.37 -6.79
N GLN A 125 -6.86 -21.34 -5.98
CA GLN A 125 -6.52 -22.75 -6.19
C GLN A 125 -7.70 -23.48 -6.83
N GLY A 126 -7.78 -23.41 -8.15
CA GLY A 126 -8.90 -23.88 -8.94
C GLY A 126 -9.72 -22.74 -9.55
N ALA A 127 -10.44 -23.03 -10.62
CA ALA A 127 -11.37 -22.13 -11.30
C ALA A 127 -12.71 -22.81 -11.52
N VAL A 128 -13.74 -22.00 -11.78
CA VAL A 128 -15.07 -22.52 -12.15
C VAL A 128 -14.94 -23.31 -13.46
N GLY A 129 -15.32 -24.60 -13.42
CA GLY A 129 -15.22 -25.49 -14.57
C GLY A 129 -13.97 -26.38 -14.58
N ASP A 130 -13.06 -26.23 -13.63
CA ASP A 130 -11.94 -27.16 -13.46
C ASP A 130 -12.45 -28.55 -13.05
N GLN A 131 -11.72 -29.59 -13.49
CA GLN A 131 -12.00 -30.95 -13.05
C GLN A 131 -11.80 -31.07 -11.53
N PRO A 132 -12.71 -31.75 -10.80
CA PRO A 132 -12.54 -32.01 -9.37
C PRO A 132 -11.18 -32.61 -9.06
N GLY A 133 -10.47 -32.01 -8.09
CA GLY A 133 -9.14 -32.47 -7.67
C GLY A 133 -7.97 -31.94 -8.49
N ARG A 134 -8.19 -31.19 -9.55
CA ARG A 134 -7.15 -30.51 -10.31
C ARG A 134 -6.90 -29.12 -9.76
N HIS A 135 -6.16 -29.02 -8.69
CA HIS A 135 -5.83 -27.75 -8.01
C HIS A 135 -4.86 -26.88 -8.82
N LEU A 136 -5.37 -26.27 -9.90
CA LEU A 136 -4.57 -25.32 -10.70
C LEU A 136 -4.57 -23.94 -10.05
N TRP A 137 -3.40 -23.31 -10.03
CA TRP A 137 -3.27 -21.96 -9.57
C TRP A 137 -3.68 -20.95 -10.66
N ASN A 138 -4.47 -19.96 -10.29
CA ASN A 138 -4.92 -18.90 -11.19
C ASN A 138 -4.76 -17.56 -10.52
N TYR A 139 -4.02 -16.65 -11.17
CA TYR A 139 -3.98 -15.25 -10.77
C TYR A 139 -5.27 -14.57 -11.22
N LEU A 140 -6.06 -14.08 -10.28
CA LEU A 140 -7.36 -13.48 -10.56
C LEU A 140 -7.28 -12.01 -10.93
N GLU A 141 -6.24 -11.33 -10.47
CA GLU A 141 -5.99 -9.91 -10.70
C GLU A 141 -4.48 -9.64 -10.84
N PRO A 142 -4.12 -8.52 -11.51
CA PRO A 142 -2.73 -8.08 -11.52
C PRO A 142 -2.29 -7.64 -10.12
N TRP A 143 -0.98 -7.57 -9.90
CA TRP A 143 -0.40 -7.05 -8.67
C TRP A 143 -0.79 -5.59 -8.45
N GLN A 144 -1.41 -5.31 -7.33
CA GLN A 144 -1.83 -3.99 -6.87
C GLN A 144 -0.94 -3.53 -5.72
N SER A 145 -1.05 -2.26 -5.34
CA SER A 145 -0.35 -1.71 -4.17
C SER A 145 -1.23 -0.71 -3.42
N LEU A 146 -0.98 -0.60 -2.14
CA LEU A 146 -1.54 0.46 -1.32
C LEU A 146 -1.05 1.84 -1.81
N PRO A 147 -1.77 2.93 -1.52
CA PRO A 147 -1.33 4.28 -1.80
C PRO A 147 0.05 4.58 -1.20
N SER A 148 0.86 5.35 -1.92
CA SER A 148 2.20 5.73 -1.51
C SER A 148 2.22 6.39 -0.13
N GLY A 149 3.22 6.06 0.68
CA GLY A 149 3.35 6.55 2.05
C GLY A 149 2.61 5.71 3.09
N THR A 150 1.92 4.62 2.68
CA THR A 150 1.30 3.65 3.59
C THR A 150 1.67 2.24 3.16
N PHE A 151 1.98 1.39 4.13
CA PHE A 151 2.35 0.00 3.91
C PHE A 151 1.90 -0.86 5.09
N ILE A 152 1.89 -2.18 4.92
CA ILE A 152 1.62 -3.12 5.99
C ILE A 152 2.86 -3.21 6.87
N SER A 153 2.69 -3.12 8.18
CA SER A 153 3.82 -3.17 9.14
C SER A 153 4.74 -4.37 8.86
N ALA A 154 6.04 -4.12 8.83
CA ALA A 154 7.06 -5.14 8.61
C ALA A 154 6.97 -6.30 9.63
N GLN A 155 6.48 -6.03 10.83
CA GLN A 155 6.29 -7.03 11.88
C GLN A 155 5.26 -8.09 11.50
N LYS A 156 4.27 -7.75 10.66
CA LYS A 156 3.28 -8.70 10.15
C LYS A 156 3.92 -9.76 9.23
N PHE A 157 5.06 -9.46 8.66
CA PHE A 157 5.81 -10.35 7.77
C PHE A 157 6.90 -11.16 8.48
N ALA A 158 7.48 -10.63 9.55
CA ALA A 158 8.64 -11.22 10.22
C ALA A 158 8.32 -11.81 11.61
N GLY A 159 7.04 -11.82 11.99
CA GLY A 159 6.64 -11.91 13.37
C GLY A 159 6.83 -13.25 14.05
N THR A 160 7.62 -13.24 15.10
CA THR A 160 7.49 -14.12 16.27
C THR A 160 6.98 -13.37 17.50
N ASN A 161 6.84 -12.06 17.40
CA ASN A 161 6.48 -11.21 18.53
C ASN A 161 5.02 -10.76 18.42
N TYR A 162 4.23 -11.18 19.37
CA TYR A 162 2.91 -10.64 19.59
C TYR A 162 3.01 -9.18 19.97
N ILE A 163 2.56 -8.31 19.08
CA ILE A 163 2.32 -6.92 19.41
C ILE A 163 0.90 -6.84 19.92
N ASN A 164 0.74 -6.42 21.16
CA ASN A 164 -0.57 -6.07 21.68
C ASN A 164 -0.84 -4.59 21.37
N PRO A 165 -1.56 -4.27 20.30
CA PRO A 165 -1.74 -2.89 19.86
C PRO A 165 -2.59 -2.06 20.84
N LEU A 166 -3.33 -2.72 21.70
CA LEU A 166 -4.28 -2.05 22.61
C LEU A 166 -3.75 -1.92 24.03
N GLY A 167 -2.49 -2.31 24.29
CA GLY A 167 -1.91 -2.20 25.64
C GLY A 167 -2.61 -3.06 26.72
N VAL A 168 -3.56 -3.91 26.32
CA VAL A 168 -4.31 -4.78 27.22
C VAL A 168 -3.50 -6.04 27.45
N SER A 169 -3.20 -6.32 28.70
CA SER A 169 -2.53 -7.57 29.10
C SER A 169 -3.45 -8.75 28.83
N GLY A 170 -3.13 -9.53 27.77
CA GLY A 170 -3.87 -10.76 27.45
C GLY A 170 -3.66 -11.24 26.01
N PRO A 171 -3.93 -12.52 25.73
CA PRO A 171 -3.72 -13.11 24.41
C PRO A 171 -4.72 -12.67 23.32
N ALA A 172 -5.68 -11.81 23.64
CA ALA A 172 -6.83 -11.52 22.78
C ALA A 172 -6.51 -10.69 21.52
N TYR A 173 -5.36 -10.02 21.45
CA TYR A 173 -5.01 -9.12 20.33
C TYR A 173 -3.56 -9.28 19.88
N GLY A 174 -3.04 -10.50 19.91
CA GLY A 174 -1.72 -10.77 19.36
C GLY A 174 -1.74 -10.67 17.84
N ILE A 175 -0.91 -9.80 17.25
CA ILE A 175 -0.69 -9.78 15.81
C ILE A 175 0.22 -10.95 15.47
N SER A 176 -0.36 -12.01 14.89
CA SER A 176 0.39 -13.13 14.33
C SER A 176 0.99 -12.73 12.97
N GLN A 177 2.07 -13.40 12.55
CA GLN A 177 2.56 -13.26 11.19
C GLN A 177 1.54 -13.81 10.18
N PHE A 178 1.67 -13.40 8.92
CA PHE A 178 0.95 -14.01 7.81
C PHE A 178 1.26 -15.51 7.67
N HIS A 179 0.38 -16.25 7.02
CA HIS A 179 0.62 -17.64 6.68
C HIS A 179 1.60 -17.78 5.52
N TYR A 180 2.48 -18.80 5.60
CA TYR A 180 3.48 -19.15 4.59
C TYR A 180 3.46 -20.63 4.26
N THR A 181 2.41 -21.35 4.63
CA THR A 181 2.36 -22.82 4.56
C THR A 181 2.27 -23.37 3.13
N ASN A 182 1.72 -22.58 2.21
CA ASN A 182 1.57 -22.97 0.81
C ASN A 182 2.60 -22.26 -0.08
N THR A 183 3.21 -23.03 -0.96
CA THR A 183 4.02 -22.46 -2.05
C THR A 183 3.10 -22.02 -3.18
N ILE A 184 3.29 -20.79 -3.65
CA ILE A 184 2.48 -20.18 -4.70
C ILE A 184 3.35 -20.01 -5.94
N PRO A 185 2.92 -20.49 -7.14
CA PRO A 185 3.65 -20.23 -8.38
C PRO A 185 3.86 -18.73 -8.59
N PHE A 186 5.11 -18.34 -8.87
CA PHE A 186 5.51 -16.95 -8.91
C PHE A 186 6.44 -16.67 -10.11
N PRO A 187 6.35 -15.55 -10.81
CA PRO A 187 5.41 -14.44 -10.62
C PRO A 187 4.04 -14.65 -11.29
N THR A 188 3.83 -15.77 -11.96
CA THR A 188 2.59 -16.12 -12.67
C THR A 188 2.18 -17.57 -12.40
N ALA A 189 0.92 -17.91 -12.66
CA ALA A 189 0.37 -19.25 -12.45
C ALA A 189 1.07 -20.37 -13.25
N THR A 190 1.72 -20.02 -14.36
CA THR A 190 2.41 -21.00 -15.23
C THR A 190 3.77 -21.44 -14.70
N ASN A 191 4.30 -20.77 -13.70
CA ASN A 191 5.63 -21.04 -13.14
C ASN A 191 5.59 -22.04 -11.99
N ILE A 192 5.10 -23.24 -12.24
CA ILE A 192 4.92 -24.29 -11.21
C ILE A 192 6.27 -24.67 -10.55
N ASN A 193 7.36 -24.63 -11.32
CA ASN A 193 8.70 -24.98 -10.84
C ASN A 193 9.38 -23.87 -10.01
N THR A 194 8.76 -22.69 -9.93
CA THR A 194 9.30 -21.51 -9.24
C THR A 194 8.36 -21.02 -8.15
N ALA A 195 7.63 -21.94 -7.55
CA ALA A 195 6.77 -21.63 -6.41
C ALA A 195 7.62 -21.17 -5.21
N ILE A 196 7.19 -20.10 -4.56
CA ILE A 196 7.83 -19.53 -3.39
C ILE A 196 6.82 -19.41 -2.23
N TRP A 197 7.33 -19.33 -1.01
CA TRP A 197 6.53 -19.08 0.19
C TRP A 197 6.26 -17.59 0.33
N LEU A 198 5.20 -17.11 -0.32
CA LEU A 198 4.73 -15.75 -0.13
C LEU A 198 3.75 -15.67 1.05
N PRO A 199 3.76 -14.55 1.79
CA PRO A 199 2.79 -14.32 2.86
C PRO A 199 1.40 -14.14 2.29
N TYR A 200 0.39 -14.73 2.95
CA TYR A 200 -0.98 -14.63 2.49
C TYR A 200 -1.99 -14.70 3.64
N ILE A 201 -3.21 -14.26 3.34
CA ILE A 201 -4.45 -14.65 4.01
C ILE A 201 -5.31 -15.40 2.99
N ALA A 202 -6.12 -16.37 3.44
CA ALA A 202 -6.93 -17.16 2.53
C ALA A 202 -8.37 -17.24 3.01
N PHE A 203 -9.29 -17.28 2.04
CA PHE A 203 -10.72 -17.47 2.24
C PHE A 203 -11.17 -18.75 1.56
N ASN A 204 -11.90 -19.59 2.28
CA ASN A 204 -12.52 -20.77 1.72
C ASN A 204 -13.78 -20.41 0.92
N TYR A 205 -14.40 -21.40 0.27
CA TYR A 205 -15.62 -21.22 -0.54
C TYR A 205 -16.85 -20.72 0.24
N LEU A 206 -16.83 -20.79 1.57
CA LEU A 206 -17.86 -20.19 2.46
C LEU A 206 -17.52 -18.76 2.86
N GLY A 207 -16.35 -18.25 2.48
CA GLY A 207 -15.87 -16.92 2.83
C GLY A 207 -15.30 -16.81 4.24
N GLN A 208 -14.93 -17.92 4.87
CA GLN A 208 -14.30 -17.99 6.18
C GLN A 208 -12.77 -17.96 6.01
N LEU A 209 -12.07 -17.45 7.02
CA LEU A 209 -10.60 -17.54 7.03
C LEU A 209 -10.13 -18.99 7.11
N THR A 210 -9.14 -19.30 6.31
CA THR A 210 -8.55 -20.64 6.25
C THR A 210 -7.03 -20.56 6.15
N ILE A 211 -6.34 -21.63 6.57
CA ILE A 211 -4.89 -21.74 6.41
C ILE A 211 -4.53 -22.22 5.00
N ASP A 212 -5.26 -23.24 4.51
CA ASP A 212 -4.92 -23.97 3.28
C ASP A 212 -6.14 -24.30 2.40
N GLY A 213 -7.31 -23.75 2.73
CA GLY A 213 -8.58 -24.01 2.06
C GLY A 213 -9.40 -25.13 2.72
N VAL A 214 -8.79 -25.97 3.56
CA VAL A 214 -9.44 -27.08 4.30
C VAL A 214 -9.52 -26.75 5.78
N ASN A 215 -8.39 -26.37 6.36
CA ASN A 215 -8.28 -26.07 7.79
C ASN A 215 -8.68 -24.62 8.05
N LEU A 216 -9.70 -24.42 8.88
CA LEU A 216 -10.12 -23.09 9.29
C LEU A 216 -9.07 -22.43 10.17
N TYR A 217 -8.89 -21.14 10.00
CA TYR A 217 -8.11 -20.31 10.91
C TYR A 217 -9.05 -19.79 12.01
N PRO A 218 -8.87 -20.21 13.27
CA PRO A 218 -9.87 -19.95 14.30
C PRO A 218 -9.75 -18.58 14.98
N TYR A 219 -8.72 -17.82 14.61
CA TYR A 219 -8.42 -16.54 15.25
C TYR A 219 -8.71 -15.36 14.32
N HIS A 220 -8.93 -14.19 14.89
CA HIS A 220 -8.97 -12.95 14.14
C HIS A 220 -7.63 -12.70 13.44
N GLU A 221 -7.69 -12.24 12.21
CA GLU A 221 -6.51 -11.84 11.46
C GLU A 221 -6.37 -10.32 11.50
N TYR A 222 -5.26 -9.85 12.08
CA TYR A 222 -5.00 -8.43 12.24
C TYR A 222 -3.92 -7.97 11.27
N ILE A 223 -4.23 -6.96 10.43
CA ILE A 223 -3.29 -6.37 9.49
C ILE A 223 -3.03 -4.92 9.90
N PRO A 224 -1.90 -4.64 10.56
CA PRO A 224 -1.53 -3.29 10.96
C PRO A 224 -0.98 -2.51 9.76
N LEU A 225 -1.48 -1.28 9.56
CA LEU A 225 -0.99 -0.35 8.54
C LEU A 225 -0.02 0.63 9.18
N ALA A 226 1.12 0.84 8.56
CA ALA A 226 2.14 1.79 8.93
C ALA A 226 2.23 2.93 7.91
N GLN A 227 2.70 4.09 8.35
CA GLN A 227 3.01 5.24 7.49
C GLN A 227 4.51 5.41 7.37
N GLY A 228 4.98 5.78 6.18
CA GLY A 228 6.41 5.99 5.92
C GLY A 228 6.81 5.60 4.53
N ASN A 229 8.06 5.14 4.39
CA ASN A 229 8.62 4.72 3.11
C ASN A 229 9.29 3.36 3.24
N VAL A 230 9.20 2.58 2.16
CA VAL A 230 9.98 1.35 1.98
C VAL A 230 11.00 1.65 0.89
N ASN A 231 12.26 1.76 1.27
CA ASN A 231 13.36 2.05 0.35
C ASN A 231 13.93 0.75 -0.20
N TYR A 232 14.30 0.72 -1.46
CA TYR A 232 14.90 -0.43 -2.13
C TYR A 232 16.08 -0.01 -3.00
N GLY A 233 16.95 -0.97 -3.34
CA GLY A 233 18.10 -0.71 -4.19
C GLY A 233 17.68 -0.35 -5.61
N VAL A 234 18.24 0.72 -6.15
CA VAL A 234 18.01 1.20 -7.52
C VAL A 234 19.34 1.27 -8.24
N ASP A 235 19.39 0.77 -9.46
CA ASP A 235 20.56 0.94 -10.34
C ASP A 235 20.73 2.43 -10.68
N PRO A 236 21.87 3.05 -10.39
CA PRO A 236 22.11 4.46 -10.68
C PRO A 236 22.02 4.82 -12.17
N ALA A 237 22.38 3.88 -13.05
CA ALA A 237 22.43 4.10 -14.49
C ALA A 237 21.06 3.90 -15.16
N THR A 238 20.37 2.80 -14.83
CA THR A 238 19.11 2.42 -15.47
C THR A 238 17.87 2.89 -14.72
N LYS A 239 18.05 3.34 -13.46
CA LYS A 239 16.96 3.71 -12.53
C LYS A 239 15.97 2.57 -12.28
N SER A 240 16.33 1.35 -12.61
CA SER A 240 15.51 0.16 -12.37
C SER A 240 15.77 -0.41 -10.98
N ALA A 241 14.74 -1.04 -10.40
CA ALA A 241 14.85 -1.74 -9.14
C ALA A 241 15.80 -2.93 -9.24
N GLN A 242 16.62 -3.14 -8.23
CA GLN A 242 17.62 -4.21 -8.20
C GLN A 242 17.24 -5.30 -7.19
N LEU A 243 17.32 -6.55 -7.65
CA LEU A 243 17.23 -7.75 -6.81
C LEU A 243 18.62 -8.06 -6.25
N THR A 244 19.07 -7.32 -5.25
CA THR A 244 20.41 -7.49 -4.70
C THR A 244 20.39 -7.88 -3.23
N VAL A 245 21.38 -8.67 -2.80
CA VAL A 245 21.59 -9.05 -1.40
C VAL A 245 22.28 -7.92 -0.62
N VAL A 246 23.01 -7.06 -1.34
CA VAL A 246 23.91 -6.04 -0.75
C VAL A 246 23.12 -4.83 -0.24
N ASN A 247 22.01 -4.50 -0.90
CA ASN A 247 21.15 -3.39 -0.52
C ASN A 247 19.72 -3.90 -0.29
N PRO A 248 19.46 -4.58 0.83
CA PRO A 248 18.11 -5.00 1.19
C PRO A 248 17.20 -3.78 1.36
N GLY A 249 15.91 -3.96 1.13
CA GLY A 249 14.93 -2.92 1.38
C GLY A 249 14.99 -2.44 2.83
N ASP A 250 14.97 -1.13 3.02
CA ASP A 250 14.93 -0.48 4.33
C ASP A 250 13.56 0.14 4.57
N VAL A 251 13.06 -0.02 5.79
CA VAL A 251 11.71 0.43 6.18
C VAL A 251 11.86 1.61 7.14
N THR A 252 11.36 2.76 6.73
CA THR A 252 11.37 3.98 7.55
C THR A 252 9.94 4.39 7.87
N GLU A 253 9.55 4.27 9.13
CA GLU A 253 8.25 4.75 9.60
C GLU A 253 8.29 6.24 9.95
N THR A 254 7.22 6.97 9.62
CA THR A 254 7.08 8.41 9.90
C THR A 254 5.68 8.73 10.41
N PRO A 255 5.51 9.07 11.70
CA PRO A 255 6.53 9.15 12.76
C PRO A 255 7.18 7.81 13.07
N ALA A 256 8.35 7.82 13.70
CA ALA A 256 9.08 6.61 14.04
C ALA A 256 8.22 5.66 14.90
N ALA A 257 8.31 4.36 14.62
CA ALA A 257 7.57 3.31 15.33
C ALA A 257 6.05 3.49 15.31
N ASN A 258 5.48 4.08 14.25
CA ASN A 258 4.04 4.29 14.17
C ASN A 258 3.23 2.98 14.04
N SER A 259 3.87 1.89 13.64
CA SER A 259 3.26 0.55 13.60
C SER A 259 3.29 -0.19 14.94
N THR A 260 4.07 0.28 15.91
CA THR A 260 4.20 -0.32 17.24
C THR A 260 3.63 0.56 18.36
N GLY A 261 3.45 1.83 18.05
CA GLY A 261 2.88 2.82 18.95
C GLY A 261 1.35 2.82 18.94
N SER A 262 0.77 3.83 19.59
CA SER A 262 -0.68 3.94 19.80
C SER A 262 -1.46 4.57 18.62
N SER A 263 -0.86 4.82 17.47
CA SER A 263 -1.46 5.66 16.41
C SER A 263 -1.59 5.01 15.03
N TYR A 264 -1.66 3.68 14.95
CA TYR A 264 -1.81 3.00 13.65
C TYR A 264 -3.19 2.38 13.45
N ASN A 265 -3.61 2.24 12.20
CA ASN A 265 -4.85 1.60 11.82
C ASN A 265 -4.64 0.09 11.70
N ILE A 266 -5.55 -0.69 12.25
CA ILE A 266 -5.56 -2.15 12.14
C ILE A 266 -6.80 -2.57 11.37
N ILE A 267 -6.61 -3.41 10.38
CA ILE A 267 -7.69 -4.14 9.74
C ILE A 267 -7.87 -5.45 10.52
N ASP A 268 -9.04 -5.63 11.08
CA ASP A 268 -9.47 -6.84 11.79
C ASP A 268 -10.38 -7.66 10.89
N ILE A 269 -10.04 -8.92 10.68
CA ILE A 269 -10.81 -9.85 9.86
C ILE A 269 -11.35 -10.96 10.77
N ASP A 270 -12.66 -11.04 10.85
CA ASP A 270 -13.36 -12.08 11.62
C ASP A 270 -13.19 -13.45 10.95
N PRO A 271 -12.74 -14.48 11.68
CA PRO A 271 -12.41 -15.77 11.10
C PRO A 271 -13.62 -16.51 10.53
N LEU A 272 -14.78 -16.39 11.15
CA LEU A 272 -15.96 -17.16 10.77
C LEU A 272 -16.74 -16.52 9.63
N THR A 273 -16.75 -15.20 9.58
CA THR A 273 -17.49 -14.48 8.55
C THR A 273 -16.60 -13.98 7.43
N GLY A 274 -15.28 -13.90 7.65
CA GLY A 274 -14.31 -13.30 6.72
C GLY A 274 -14.54 -11.80 6.47
N ARG A 275 -15.31 -11.14 7.33
CA ARG A 275 -15.57 -9.69 7.22
C ARG A 275 -14.43 -8.90 7.84
N ALA A 276 -13.98 -7.90 7.11
CA ALA A 276 -12.98 -6.98 7.59
C ALA A 276 -13.62 -5.74 8.20
N THR A 277 -13.04 -5.26 9.30
CA THR A 277 -13.41 -4.01 9.97
C THR A 277 -12.15 -3.21 10.29
N LEU A 278 -12.29 -1.89 10.36
CA LEU A 278 -11.19 -1.02 10.73
C LEU A 278 -11.25 -0.72 12.23
N LEU A 279 -10.20 -1.08 12.94
CA LEU A 279 -10.02 -0.72 14.33
C LEU A 279 -9.19 0.57 14.39
N PHE A 280 -9.82 1.63 14.91
CA PHE A 280 -9.10 2.86 15.24
C PHE A 280 -8.52 2.73 16.64
N GLN A 281 -7.24 2.98 16.75
CA GLN A 281 -6.67 3.16 18.06
C GLN A 281 -7.13 4.51 18.61
N LYS A 282 -7.85 4.50 19.73
CA LYS A 282 -8.15 5.73 20.47
C LYS A 282 -6.81 6.26 21.00
N LEU A 283 -6.48 7.48 20.64
CA LEU A 283 -5.43 8.23 21.33
C LEU A 283 -5.77 8.26 22.81
N PRO A 284 -4.79 8.03 23.71
CA PRO A 284 -5.01 8.11 25.15
C PRO A 284 -5.38 9.52 25.58
#